data_11d6c0ca1fd48d5b9c43bcff14c79ab0
#
_entry.id   11d6c0ca1fd48d5b9c43bcff14c79ab0
#
_cell.length_a   1.000
_cell.length_b   1.000
_cell.length_c   1.000
_cell.angle_alpha   90.00
_cell.angle_beta   90.00
_cell.angle_gamma   90.00
#
_symmetry.space_group_name_H-M   'P 1'
#
loop_
_entity.id
_entity.type
_entity.pdbx_description
1 polymer ?
#
loop_
_entity_poly.entity_id
_entity_poly.type
_entity_poly.pdbx_seq_one_letter_code
_entity_poly.pdbx_strand_id
1 'polypeptide(L)'
;MRVAILESIVMPAGHEVEFDRILVEELKKQGHEPVFFVPEHFPFKLDYHCDVEYLEGGEAISYAGAGRLKRLWLSMQREKRRVAWLNSACKKGAEGHCDAVIVPTNSWRVMRSIHHSLLKNSKVPFLFMFHGIMPKDRARFCEGVKSLRDYSHIHLGALGLQTDFPELTDCPNFHTIMAPVYVPFDLPVTPEFKPHIPLRLGFFGQYRREKNLDFFLKAFVKAHFTNAVELVVQGATVTQADSDDFERLKREYAEQKNIRFLHKNLLGIEWQKELMDVDVLLLPYGAERYRYQPSAMLFTAIGYYKPVLQSPEMNPEILSEFSVGEAVQLDSVDIFSHQLETFVNSFSAHQKEYRDGLIGANRKYGQDKLIQRIIEVLSAEK
;
A
#
# COMPACT_ATOMS: atom_id res chain seq x y z
N MET A 1 8.99 24.03 -2.86
CA MET A 1 9.53 23.21 -3.97
C MET A 1 8.38 22.77 -4.85
N ARG A 2 8.61 22.75 -6.16
CA ARG A 2 7.73 22.05 -7.10
C ARG A 2 8.22 20.60 -7.24
N VAL A 3 7.42 19.63 -6.78
CA VAL A 3 7.82 18.23 -6.68
C VAL A 3 7.05 17.39 -7.70
N ALA A 4 7.77 16.80 -8.66
CA ALA A 4 7.16 15.91 -9.64
C ALA A 4 6.96 14.51 -9.07
N ILE A 5 5.77 13.94 -9.29
CA ILE A 5 5.41 12.55 -8.98
C ILE A 5 5.40 11.79 -10.31
N LEU A 6 6.44 10.99 -10.57
CA LEU A 6 6.53 10.19 -11.78
C LEU A 6 5.76 8.89 -11.59
N GLU A 7 4.50 8.87 -12.02
CA GLU A 7 3.68 7.67 -11.97
C GLU A 7 3.54 7.02 -13.34
N SER A 8 3.83 5.74 -13.43
CA SER A 8 3.77 4.96 -14.68
C SER A 8 3.06 3.62 -14.53
N ILE A 9 2.54 3.34 -13.33
CA ILE A 9 1.89 2.07 -13.01
C ILE A 9 0.40 2.19 -13.27
N VAL A 10 -0.11 1.39 -14.20
CA VAL A 10 -1.55 1.27 -14.46
C VAL A 10 -2.07 0.03 -13.76
N MET A 11 -2.72 0.23 -12.62
CA MET A 11 -3.40 -0.83 -11.89
C MET A 11 -4.91 -0.60 -11.89
N PRO A 12 -5.72 -1.66 -12.06
CA PRO A 12 -7.18 -1.54 -12.01
C PRO A 12 -7.70 -1.29 -10.58
N ALA A 13 -6.94 -1.71 -9.58
CA ALA A 13 -7.23 -1.55 -8.16
C ALA A 13 -5.93 -1.73 -7.36
N GLY A 14 -5.75 -0.96 -6.31
CA GLY A 14 -4.57 -1.10 -5.46
C GLY A 14 -4.35 0.12 -4.57
N HIS A 15 -3.38 0.01 -3.71
CA HIS A 15 -3.00 1.07 -2.78
C HIS A 15 -2.26 2.23 -3.47
N GLU A 16 -1.79 2.05 -4.69
CA GLU A 16 -1.05 3.06 -5.46
C GLU A 16 -1.86 4.34 -5.60
N VAL A 17 -3.16 4.22 -5.90
CA VAL A 17 -4.07 5.38 -6.04
C VAL A 17 -4.16 6.20 -4.75
N GLU A 18 -4.27 5.53 -3.61
CA GLU A 18 -4.32 6.21 -2.31
C GLU A 18 -2.93 6.72 -1.88
N PHE A 19 -1.85 6.04 -2.27
CA PHE A 19 -0.49 6.50 -2.00
C PHE A 19 -0.16 7.78 -2.78
N ASP A 20 -0.54 7.85 -4.05
CA ASP A 20 -0.42 9.07 -4.85
C ASP A 20 -1.20 10.22 -4.23
N ARG A 21 -2.41 9.94 -3.70
CA ARG A 21 -3.20 10.94 -2.99
C ARG A 21 -2.50 11.45 -1.73
N ILE A 22 -1.89 10.57 -0.94
CA ILE A 22 -1.09 10.98 0.21
C ILE A 22 0.03 11.93 -0.22
N LEU A 23 0.77 11.58 -1.27
CA LEU A 23 1.86 12.42 -1.78
C LEU A 23 1.34 13.81 -2.17
N VAL A 24 0.26 13.88 -2.95
CA VAL A 24 -0.30 15.16 -3.41
C VAL A 24 -0.80 16.00 -2.23
N GLU A 25 -1.65 15.44 -1.38
CA GLU A 25 -2.29 16.18 -0.30
C GLU A 25 -1.29 16.67 0.77
N GLU A 26 -0.37 15.80 1.18
CA GLU A 26 0.61 16.16 2.21
C GLU A 26 1.70 17.09 1.68
N LEU A 27 2.11 16.99 0.39
CA LEU A 27 2.99 17.98 -0.23
C LEU A 27 2.35 19.37 -0.20
N LYS A 28 1.06 19.48 -0.60
CA LYS A 28 0.31 20.75 -0.56
C LYS A 28 0.21 21.31 0.86
N LYS A 29 -0.14 20.48 1.85
CA LYS A 29 -0.24 20.89 3.26
C LYS A 29 1.09 21.43 3.82
N GLN A 30 2.21 20.89 3.35
CA GLN A 30 3.55 21.33 3.75
C GLN A 30 4.11 22.49 2.88
N GLY A 31 3.27 23.09 2.04
CA GLY A 31 3.63 24.26 1.22
C GLY A 31 4.47 23.95 0.00
N HIS A 32 4.41 22.70 -0.50
CA HIS A 32 5.01 22.28 -1.76
C HIS A 32 3.97 22.22 -2.87
N GLU A 33 4.44 22.29 -4.11
CA GLU A 33 3.59 22.23 -5.32
C GLU A 33 3.79 20.86 -5.99
N PRO A 34 2.85 19.90 -5.86
CA PRO A 34 2.93 18.64 -6.57
C PRO A 34 2.54 18.81 -8.04
N VAL A 35 3.22 18.06 -8.92
CA VAL A 35 2.87 17.92 -10.33
C VAL A 35 3.04 16.46 -10.73
N PHE A 36 2.09 15.90 -11.49
CA PHE A 36 2.27 14.56 -12.02
C PHE A 36 3.09 14.58 -13.30
N PHE A 37 4.12 13.73 -13.37
CA PHE A 37 4.83 13.35 -14.58
C PHE A 37 4.38 11.96 -14.99
N VAL A 38 3.60 11.83 -16.05
CA VAL A 38 2.96 10.56 -16.45
C VAL A 38 3.19 10.26 -17.93
N PRO A 39 3.16 8.96 -18.32
CA PRO A 39 3.09 8.58 -19.73
C PRO A 39 1.91 9.21 -20.46
N GLU A 40 1.99 9.33 -21.77
CA GLU A 40 0.88 9.76 -22.61
C GLU A 40 -0.38 8.94 -22.33
N HIS A 41 -1.54 9.60 -22.31
CA HIS A 41 -2.86 8.98 -22.05
C HIS A 41 -2.94 8.18 -20.75
N PHE A 42 -2.21 8.61 -19.70
CA PHE A 42 -2.24 7.91 -18.40
C PHE A 42 -3.67 7.91 -17.83
N PRO A 43 -4.23 6.72 -17.50
CA PRO A 43 -5.62 6.60 -17.08
C PRO A 43 -5.77 6.83 -15.56
N PHE A 44 -5.76 8.07 -15.13
CA PHE A 44 -6.04 8.40 -13.73
C PHE A 44 -7.37 7.81 -13.25
N LYS A 45 -7.40 7.36 -12.02
CA LYS A 45 -8.60 6.79 -11.36
C LYS A 45 -9.32 7.80 -10.48
N LEU A 46 -8.60 8.82 -10.02
CA LEU A 46 -9.12 9.93 -9.23
C LEU A 46 -8.63 11.25 -9.84
N ASP A 47 -9.36 12.32 -9.60
CA ASP A 47 -8.87 13.67 -9.81
C ASP A 47 -8.10 14.09 -8.54
N TYR A 48 -6.82 14.35 -8.69
CA TYR A 48 -5.95 14.80 -7.58
C TYR A 48 -5.86 16.32 -7.48
N HIS A 49 -6.56 17.05 -8.35
CA HIS A 49 -6.56 18.52 -8.39
C HIS A 49 -5.14 19.12 -8.38
N CYS A 50 -4.25 18.56 -9.19
CA CYS A 50 -2.90 19.09 -9.39
C CYS A 50 -2.49 19.00 -10.87
N ASP A 51 -1.45 19.75 -11.23
CA ASP A 51 -0.95 19.80 -12.60
C ASP A 51 -0.50 18.43 -13.10
N VAL A 52 -0.66 18.21 -14.41
CA VAL A 52 -0.23 16.98 -15.08
C VAL A 52 0.61 17.34 -16.30
N GLU A 53 1.80 16.77 -16.39
CA GLU A 53 2.68 16.90 -17.54
C GLU A 53 3.00 15.51 -18.12
N TYR A 54 2.85 15.40 -19.44
CA TYR A 54 3.11 14.13 -20.11
C TYR A 54 4.60 13.96 -20.43
N LEU A 55 5.06 12.72 -20.26
CA LEU A 55 6.43 12.29 -20.54
C LEU A 55 6.53 11.72 -21.96
N GLU A 56 7.60 12.07 -22.66
CA GLU A 56 7.94 11.45 -23.93
C GLU A 56 8.32 9.97 -23.73
N GLY A 57 7.91 9.08 -24.62
CA GLY A 57 8.26 7.65 -24.57
C GLY A 57 7.06 6.71 -24.71
N GLY A 58 5.89 7.28 -25.00
CA GLY A 58 4.65 6.56 -25.29
C GLY A 58 3.88 6.16 -24.04
N GLU A 59 2.78 5.46 -24.24
CA GLU A 59 1.79 5.12 -23.21
C GLU A 59 2.30 4.12 -22.16
N ALA A 60 1.68 4.12 -21.00
CA ALA A 60 1.90 3.10 -19.96
C ALA A 60 1.51 1.70 -20.46
N ILE A 61 2.24 0.67 -19.98
CA ILE A 61 2.03 -0.72 -20.45
C ILE A 61 1.21 -1.49 -19.42
N SER A 62 0.04 -1.97 -19.88
CA SER A 62 -0.78 -2.91 -19.12
C SER A 62 -0.49 -4.36 -19.52
N TYR A 63 -0.43 -5.25 -18.53
CA TYR A 63 -0.30 -6.70 -18.71
C TYR A 63 -1.65 -7.44 -18.70
N ALA A 64 -2.75 -6.71 -18.59
CA ALA A 64 -4.08 -7.30 -18.52
C ALA A 64 -4.37 -8.15 -19.77
N GLY A 65 -4.85 -9.37 -19.59
CA GLY A 65 -5.19 -10.30 -20.69
C GLY A 65 -4.01 -10.85 -21.51
N ALA A 66 -2.75 -10.52 -21.14
CA ALA A 66 -1.59 -10.97 -21.91
C ALA A 66 -1.16 -12.41 -21.56
N GLY A 67 -1.03 -13.27 -22.58
CA GLY A 67 -0.43 -14.59 -22.47
C GLY A 67 1.09 -14.53 -22.21
N ARG A 68 1.70 -15.69 -21.88
CA ARG A 68 3.10 -15.78 -21.41
C ARG A 68 4.12 -15.11 -22.36
N LEU A 69 4.06 -15.39 -23.66
CA LEU A 69 5.00 -14.83 -24.65
C LEU A 69 4.78 -13.32 -24.83
N LYS A 70 3.51 -12.88 -24.89
CA LYS A 70 3.16 -11.46 -24.96
C LYS A 70 3.64 -10.70 -23.74
N ARG A 71 3.59 -11.29 -22.54
CA ARG A 71 4.12 -10.69 -21.30
C ARG A 71 5.62 -10.45 -21.36
N LEU A 72 6.41 -11.37 -21.95
CA LEU A 72 7.86 -11.18 -22.11
C LEU A 72 8.14 -9.98 -23.03
N TRP A 73 7.44 -9.90 -24.15
CA TRP A 73 7.59 -8.78 -25.09
C TRP A 73 7.18 -7.44 -24.46
N LEU A 74 6.02 -7.40 -23.76
CA LEU A 74 5.57 -6.23 -23.04
C LEU A 74 6.54 -5.81 -21.92
N SER A 75 7.21 -6.78 -21.28
CA SER A 75 8.23 -6.49 -20.27
C SER A 75 9.44 -5.79 -20.88
N MET A 76 9.92 -6.22 -22.06
CA MET A 76 11.01 -5.53 -22.76
C MET A 76 10.60 -4.13 -23.22
N GLN A 77 9.39 -3.97 -23.74
CA GLN A 77 8.87 -2.65 -24.11
C GLN A 77 8.77 -1.73 -22.88
N ARG A 78 8.28 -2.25 -21.74
CA ARG A 78 8.20 -1.49 -20.50
C ARG A 78 9.57 -0.97 -20.05
N GLU A 79 10.62 -1.78 -20.13
CA GLU A 79 11.96 -1.33 -19.77
C GLU A 79 12.45 -0.20 -20.69
N LYS A 80 12.23 -0.32 -22.01
CA LYS A 80 12.57 0.75 -22.97
C LYS A 80 11.80 2.04 -22.69
N ARG A 81 10.47 1.94 -22.48
CA ARG A 81 9.63 3.11 -22.17
C ARG A 81 10.02 3.75 -20.85
N ARG A 82 10.35 2.94 -19.83
CA ARG A 82 10.82 3.46 -18.53
C ARG A 82 12.08 4.31 -18.69
N VAL A 83 13.06 3.86 -19.48
CA VAL A 83 14.26 4.66 -19.79
C VAL A 83 13.87 5.98 -20.48
N ALA A 84 12.94 5.96 -21.45
CA ALA A 84 12.48 7.14 -22.14
C ALA A 84 11.76 8.11 -21.18
N TRP A 85 10.87 7.63 -20.31
CA TRP A 85 10.19 8.46 -19.31
C TRP A 85 11.17 9.08 -18.31
N LEU A 86 12.18 8.33 -17.83
CA LEU A 86 13.23 8.86 -16.97
C LEU A 86 14.05 9.96 -17.67
N ASN A 87 14.38 9.77 -18.96
CA ASN A 87 15.06 10.78 -19.75
C ASN A 87 14.21 12.04 -19.94
N SER A 88 12.92 11.87 -20.23
CA SER A 88 11.98 12.98 -20.35
C SER A 88 11.83 13.75 -19.03
N ALA A 89 11.73 13.05 -17.90
CA ALA A 89 11.69 13.67 -16.58
C ALA A 89 12.98 14.44 -16.26
N CYS A 90 14.16 13.89 -16.59
CA CYS A 90 15.44 14.59 -16.48
C CYS A 90 15.47 15.90 -17.28
N LYS A 91 14.99 15.86 -18.53
CA LYS A 91 14.92 17.03 -19.41
C LYS A 91 14.01 18.10 -18.81
N LYS A 92 12.80 17.71 -18.40
CA LYS A 92 11.84 18.63 -17.75
C LYS A 92 12.43 19.26 -16.47
N GLY A 93 13.11 18.47 -15.61
CA GLY A 93 13.81 19.01 -14.45
C GLY A 93 14.90 20.02 -14.82
N ALA A 94 15.69 19.76 -15.88
CA ALA A 94 16.71 20.70 -16.37
C ALA A 94 16.10 21.98 -16.97
N GLU A 95 14.89 21.94 -17.48
CA GLU A 95 14.10 23.06 -18.02
C GLU A 95 13.34 23.84 -16.92
N GLY A 96 13.41 23.39 -15.65
CA GLY A 96 12.79 24.08 -14.50
C GLY A 96 11.32 23.73 -14.27
N HIS A 97 10.82 22.62 -14.83
CA HIS A 97 9.44 22.16 -14.62
C HIS A 97 9.23 21.58 -13.21
N CYS A 98 10.30 21.18 -12.51
CA CYS A 98 10.27 20.74 -11.12
C CYS A 98 11.62 20.95 -10.43
N ASP A 99 11.61 20.96 -9.10
CA ASP A 99 12.82 21.02 -8.27
C ASP A 99 13.32 19.64 -7.84
N ALA A 100 12.44 18.63 -7.86
CA ALA A 100 12.73 17.25 -7.48
C ALA A 100 11.71 16.28 -8.11
N VAL A 101 12.08 14.99 -8.20
CA VAL A 101 11.20 13.94 -8.73
C VAL A 101 11.09 12.78 -7.74
N ILE A 102 9.86 12.39 -7.40
CA ILE A 102 9.54 11.16 -6.66
C ILE A 102 9.05 10.12 -7.66
N VAL A 103 9.60 8.90 -7.61
CA VAL A 103 9.08 7.73 -8.33
C VAL A 103 8.49 6.80 -7.29
N PRO A 104 7.15 6.81 -7.06
CA PRO A 104 6.55 6.30 -5.83
C PRO A 104 6.57 4.78 -5.70
N THR A 105 6.55 4.03 -6.82
CA THR A 105 6.45 2.56 -6.77
C THR A 105 7.44 1.90 -7.70
N ASN A 106 8.40 1.18 -7.12
CA ASN A 106 9.45 0.51 -7.86
C ASN A 106 9.71 -0.92 -7.42
N SER A 107 10.26 -1.71 -8.33
CA SER A 107 10.95 -2.96 -8.01
C SER A 107 12.46 -2.78 -8.22
N TRP A 108 13.29 -3.64 -7.62
CA TRP A 108 14.75 -3.59 -7.78
C TRP A 108 15.22 -3.50 -9.25
N ARG A 109 14.39 -3.97 -10.20
CA ARG A 109 14.71 -3.92 -11.64
C ARG A 109 14.81 -2.50 -12.20
N VAL A 110 14.28 -1.49 -11.52
CA VAL A 110 14.41 -0.09 -11.97
C VAL A 110 15.86 0.37 -12.03
N MET A 111 16.76 -0.23 -11.21
CA MET A 111 18.20 0.06 -11.20
C MET A 111 18.78 -0.04 -12.62
N ARG A 112 18.37 -1.07 -13.39
CA ARG A 112 18.81 -1.22 -14.78
C ARG A 112 18.36 -0.04 -15.65
N SER A 113 17.12 0.41 -15.50
CA SER A 113 16.62 1.56 -16.26
C SER A 113 17.35 2.84 -15.88
N ILE A 114 17.68 3.03 -14.60
CA ILE A 114 18.49 4.15 -14.11
C ILE A 114 19.87 4.15 -14.81
N HIS A 115 20.54 3.01 -14.85
CA HIS A 115 21.86 2.90 -15.49
C HIS A 115 21.85 3.22 -17.00
N HIS A 116 20.74 2.95 -17.68
CA HIS A 116 20.58 3.18 -19.12
C HIS A 116 19.95 4.54 -19.45
N SER A 117 19.61 5.34 -18.46
CA SER A 117 18.99 6.66 -18.61
C SER A 117 20.01 7.80 -18.46
N LEU A 118 19.54 9.03 -18.71
CA LEU A 118 20.29 10.26 -18.50
C LEU A 118 20.33 10.70 -17.03
N LEU A 119 19.72 9.93 -16.11
CA LEU A 119 19.62 10.28 -14.70
C LEU A 119 20.97 10.57 -14.04
N LYS A 120 22.04 9.91 -14.47
CA LYS A 120 23.39 10.18 -13.94
C LYS A 120 23.85 11.64 -14.11
N ASN A 121 23.24 12.37 -15.02
CA ASN A 121 23.52 13.78 -15.32
C ASN A 121 22.32 14.69 -14.96
N SER A 122 21.39 14.21 -14.14
CA SER A 122 20.22 15.00 -13.76
C SER A 122 20.62 16.27 -13.03
N LYS A 123 19.88 17.37 -13.26
CA LYS A 123 20.01 18.66 -12.58
C LYS A 123 19.15 18.77 -11.33
N VAL A 124 18.23 17.81 -11.14
CA VAL A 124 17.33 17.73 -10.00
C VAL A 124 17.44 16.36 -9.35
N PRO A 125 17.25 16.25 -8.02
CA PRO A 125 17.27 14.98 -7.32
C PRO A 125 16.07 14.09 -7.66
N PHE A 126 16.29 12.78 -7.65
CA PHE A 126 15.27 11.74 -7.83
C PHE A 126 15.23 10.81 -6.62
N LEU A 127 14.05 10.56 -6.10
CA LEU A 127 13.82 9.55 -5.07
C LEU A 127 12.99 8.40 -5.63
N PHE A 128 13.59 7.21 -5.69
CA PHE A 128 12.92 5.97 -6.06
C PHE A 128 12.46 5.23 -4.81
N MET A 129 11.14 5.02 -4.65
CA MET A 129 10.58 4.35 -3.47
C MET A 129 10.29 2.87 -3.75
N PHE A 130 10.60 2.02 -2.79
CA PHE A 130 10.42 0.57 -2.86
C PHE A 130 9.54 0.11 -1.70
N HIS A 131 8.36 -0.42 -2.00
CA HIS A 131 7.38 -0.88 -1.01
C HIS A 131 7.72 -2.26 -0.45
N GLY A 132 8.85 -2.34 0.25
CA GLY A 132 9.40 -3.57 0.82
C GLY A 132 10.30 -4.36 -0.13
N ILE A 133 11.27 -5.05 0.45
CA ILE A 133 12.25 -5.86 -0.29
C ILE A 133 12.16 -7.31 0.16
N MET A 134 11.76 -8.19 -0.75
CA MET A 134 11.67 -9.63 -0.45
C MET A 134 13.07 -10.24 -0.25
N PRO A 135 13.25 -11.21 0.67
CA PRO A 135 14.56 -11.84 0.92
C PRO A 135 15.25 -12.34 -0.35
N LYS A 136 14.50 -12.95 -1.27
CA LYS A 136 15.02 -13.44 -2.57
C LYS A 136 15.55 -12.35 -3.49
N ASP A 137 15.13 -11.11 -3.30
CA ASP A 137 15.51 -9.95 -4.12
C ASP A 137 16.54 -9.05 -3.41
N ARG A 138 16.81 -9.29 -2.11
CA ARG A 138 17.63 -8.43 -1.25
C ARG A 138 19.06 -8.27 -1.80
N ALA A 139 19.74 -9.35 -2.16
CA ALA A 139 21.10 -9.28 -2.68
C ALA A 139 21.19 -8.39 -3.94
N ARG A 140 20.27 -8.61 -4.90
CA ARG A 140 20.21 -7.80 -6.14
C ARG A 140 19.83 -6.34 -5.89
N PHE A 141 18.97 -6.11 -4.92
CA PHE A 141 18.63 -4.75 -4.49
C PHE A 141 19.86 -4.04 -3.92
N CYS A 142 20.57 -4.67 -2.98
CA CYS A 142 21.76 -4.08 -2.36
C CYS A 142 22.89 -3.84 -3.38
N GLU A 143 23.13 -4.76 -4.32
CA GLU A 143 24.06 -4.55 -5.44
C GLU A 143 23.67 -3.36 -6.29
N GLY A 144 22.38 -3.23 -6.62
CA GLY A 144 21.84 -2.10 -7.36
C GLY A 144 22.05 -0.77 -6.64
N VAL A 145 21.78 -0.70 -5.32
CA VAL A 145 22.01 0.50 -4.50
C VAL A 145 23.50 0.88 -4.53
N LYS A 146 24.40 -0.08 -4.26
CA LYS A 146 25.86 0.15 -4.27
C LYS A 146 26.38 0.65 -5.61
N SER A 147 25.80 0.18 -6.71
CA SER A 147 26.18 0.62 -8.07
C SER A 147 25.82 2.06 -8.40
N LEU A 148 24.96 2.68 -7.58
CA LEU A 148 24.49 4.06 -7.75
C LEU A 148 25.00 5.01 -6.66
N ARG A 149 25.84 4.54 -5.72
CA ARG A 149 26.27 5.31 -4.55
C ARG A 149 27.00 6.62 -4.87
N ASP A 150 27.67 6.67 -6.02
CA ASP A 150 28.47 7.83 -6.44
C ASP A 150 27.62 8.94 -7.11
N TYR A 151 26.31 8.71 -7.25
CA TYR A 151 25.35 9.69 -7.80
C TYR A 151 24.49 10.26 -6.68
N SER A 152 24.97 11.36 -6.07
CA SER A 152 24.36 11.98 -4.89
C SER A 152 22.91 12.41 -5.09
N HIS A 153 22.53 12.80 -6.29
CA HIS A 153 21.16 13.19 -6.68
C HIS A 153 20.21 12.02 -7.00
N ILE A 154 20.68 10.77 -6.89
CA ILE A 154 19.83 9.57 -7.07
C ILE A 154 19.64 8.90 -5.72
N HIS A 155 18.48 9.08 -5.11
CA HIS A 155 18.13 8.52 -3.83
C HIS A 155 17.24 7.28 -3.96
N LEU A 156 17.46 6.28 -3.11
CA LEU A 156 16.77 5.00 -3.10
C LEU A 156 16.15 4.80 -1.72
N GLY A 157 14.82 4.87 -1.63
CA GLY A 157 14.07 4.80 -0.38
C GLY A 157 13.37 3.45 -0.21
N ALA A 158 13.78 2.64 0.77
CA ALA A 158 13.02 1.45 1.15
C ALA A 158 11.89 1.86 2.10
N LEU A 159 10.64 1.71 1.63
CA LEU A 159 9.45 1.95 2.40
C LEU A 159 9.10 0.69 3.18
N GLY A 160 9.08 0.75 4.50
CA GLY A 160 8.80 -0.43 5.31
C GLY A 160 8.98 -0.21 6.80
N LEU A 161 8.79 -1.27 7.56
CA LEU A 161 9.01 -1.34 9.00
C LEU A 161 10.40 -1.88 9.31
N GLN A 162 10.91 -2.77 8.46
CA GLN A 162 12.27 -3.27 8.57
C GLN A 162 13.23 -2.24 8.02
N THR A 163 13.96 -1.61 8.90
CA THR A 163 14.93 -0.56 8.58
C THR A 163 16.37 -1.07 8.54
N ASP A 164 16.58 -2.36 8.80
CA ASP A 164 17.90 -2.94 8.93
C ASP A 164 18.44 -3.45 7.59
N PHE A 165 19.32 -2.63 7.01
CA PHE A 165 20.10 -2.96 5.82
C PHE A 165 21.59 -2.75 6.11
N PRO A 166 22.22 -3.61 6.96
CA PRO A 166 23.63 -3.46 7.33
C PRO A 166 24.56 -3.48 6.11
N GLU A 167 24.13 -4.10 5.00
CA GLU A 167 24.88 -4.11 3.75
C GLU A 167 24.96 -2.76 3.05
N LEU A 168 24.14 -1.78 3.46
CA LEU A 168 24.00 -0.47 2.83
C LEU A 168 24.39 0.70 3.74
N THR A 169 25.02 0.43 4.87
CA THR A 169 25.45 1.47 5.85
C THR A 169 26.36 2.52 5.22
N ASP A 170 27.18 2.11 4.25
CA ASP A 170 28.13 2.99 3.54
C ASP A 170 27.54 3.59 2.24
N CYS A 171 26.24 3.51 2.05
CA CYS A 171 25.56 4.03 0.86
C CYS A 171 24.74 5.29 1.23
N PRO A 172 25.30 6.51 1.05
CA PRO A 172 24.64 7.76 1.45
C PRO A 172 23.36 8.04 0.66
N ASN A 173 23.21 7.44 -0.50
CA ASN A 173 22.04 7.53 -1.36
C ASN A 173 20.91 6.54 -1.00
N PHE A 174 21.10 5.70 0.02
CA PHE A 174 20.07 4.78 0.51
C PHE A 174 19.40 5.32 1.77
N HIS A 175 18.08 5.27 1.80
CA HIS A 175 17.27 5.77 2.90
C HIS A 175 16.20 4.75 3.29
N THR A 176 15.97 4.62 4.59
CA THR A 176 14.78 3.94 5.11
C THR A 176 13.69 4.98 5.35
N ILE A 177 12.48 4.66 4.90
CA ILE A 177 11.31 5.54 4.99
C ILE A 177 10.18 4.75 5.61
N MET A 178 9.54 5.27 6.66
CA MET A 178 8.40 4.59 7.28
C MET A 178 7.18 4.61 6.37
N ALA A 179 6.46 3.48 6.32
CA ALA A 179 5.20 3.42 5.61
C ALA A 179 4.15 4.31 6.30
N PRO A 180 3.35 5.09 5.54
CA PRO A 180 2.35 5.96 6.11
C PRO A 180 1.06 5.23 6.41
N VAL A 181 0.28 5.72 7.36
CA VAL A 181 -1.13 5.34 7.50
C VAL A 181 -1.96 5.91 6.34
N TYR A 182 -3.04 5.22 5.99
CA TYR A 182 -4.02 5.70 5.01
C TYR A 182 -5.23 6.21 5.77
N VAL A 183 -5.45 7.52 5.73
CA VAL A 183 -6.58 8.17 6.40
C VAL A 183 -7.67 8.53 5.38
N PRO A 184 -8.95 8.64 5.78
CA PRO A 184 -9.96 9.19 4.88
C PRO A 184 -9.68 10.66 4.58
N PHE A 185 -9.93 11.08 3.33
CA PHE A 185 -9.75 12.48 2.92
C PHE A 185 -11.07 13.25 2.90
N ASP A 186 -12.15 12.57 2.51
CA ASP A 186 -13.44 13.19 2.27
C ASP A 186 -14.38 13.08 3.49
N LEU A 187 -14.02 12.25 4.46
CA LEU A 187 -14.83 11.99 5.65
C LEU A 187 -14.01 12.22 6.92
N PRO A 188 -14.60 12.86 7.95
CA PRO A 188 -13.90 13.00 9.22
C PRO A 188 -13.79 11.65 9.92
N VAL A 189 -12.65 11.39 10.50
CA VAL A 189 -12.40 10.21 11.35
C VAL A 189 -11.99 10.67 12.74
N THR A 190 -12.51 9.99 13.76
CA THR A 190 -12.15 10.22 15.16
C THR A 190 -11.69 8.92 15.80
N PRO A 191 -10.79 8.98 16.80
CA PRO A 191 -10.36 7.79 17.52
C PRO A 191 -11.42 7.23 18.50
N GLU A 192 -12.60 7.82 18.54
CA GLU A 192 -13.68 7.35 19.41
C GLU A 192 -14.33 6.10 18.85
N PHE A 193 -14.36 5.04 19.66
CA PHE A 193 -15.07 3.82 19.30
C PHE A 193 -16.55 3.96 19.65
N LYS A 194 -17.39 3.80 18.65
CA LYS A 194 -18.85 3.68 18.76
C LYS A 194 -19.28 2.43 17.99
N PRO A 195 -19.00 1.22 18.53
CA PRO A 195 -19.27 0.00 17.81
C PRO A 195 -20.74 -0.15 17.47
N HIS A 196 -20.99 -0.74 16.31
CA HIS A 196 -22.34 -1.09 15.88
C HIS A 196 -22.94 -2.18 16.79
N ILE A 197 -24.23 -2.24 16.79
CA ILE A 197 -25.00 -3.33 17.40
C ILE A 197 -25.93 -3.87 16.33
N PRO A 198 -25.62 -5.04 15.71
CA PRO A 198 -24.51 -5.96 15.96
C PRO A 198 -23.11 -5.43 15.59
N LEU A 199 -22.07 -5.97 16.23
CA LEU A 199 -20.67 -5.67 15.91
C LEU A 199 -20.39 -6.02 14.45
N ARG A 200 -19.77 -5.11 13.67
CA ARG A 200 -19.46 -5.31 12.26
C ARG A 200 -18.01 -5.58 12.03
N LEU A 201 -17.70 -6.75 11.49
CA LEU A 201 -16.37 -7.14 11.05
C LEU A 201 -16.24 -6.88 9.55
N GLY A 202 -15.06 -6.49 9.09
CA GLY A 202 -14.82 -6.18 7.69
C GLY A 202 -13.59 -6.87 7.10
N PHE A 203 -13.77 -7.54 5.96
CA PHE A 203 -12.69 -8.05 5.12
C PHE A 203 -12.69 -7.25 3.81
N PHE A 204 -11.60 -6.51 3.53
CA PHE A 204 -11.56 -5.53 2.44
C PHE A 204 -10.32 -5.61 1.56
N GLY A 205 -10.44 -5.02 0.38
CA GLY A 205 -9.35 -4.74 -0.56
C GLY A 205 -9.28 -5.68 -1.75
N GLN A 206 -8.17 -5.68 -2.47
CA GLN A 206 -7.97 -6.57 -3.60
C GLN A 206 -8.03 -8.03 -3.15
N TYR A 207 -8.99 -8.79 -3.70
CA TYR A 207 -9.11 -10.22 -3.43
C TYR A 207 -7.98 -11.01 -4.10
N ARG A 208 -7.40 -11.92 -3.33
CA ARG A 208 -6.47 -12.96 -3.78
C ARG A 208 -6.62 -14.16 -2.83
N ARG A 209 -6.46 -15.36 -3.34
CA ARG A 209 -6.59 -16.60 -2.53
C ARG A 209 -5.65 -16.63 -1.32
N GLU A 210 -4.44 -16.07 -1.44
CA GLU A 210 -3.46 -15.96 -0.35
C GLU A 210 -3.94 -15.16 0.87
N LYS A 211 -5.06 -14.44 0.73
CA LYS A 211 -5.70 -13.72 1.85
C LYS A 211 -6.59 -14.61 2.73
N ASN A 212 -6.67 -15.91 2.43
CA ASN A 212 -7.33 -16.93 3.24
C ASN A 212 -8.82 -16.65 3.56
N LEU A 213 -9.56 -15.99 2.64
CA LEU A 213 -10.97 -15.68 2.87
C LEU A 213 -11.81 -16.94 3.07
N ASP A 214 -11.59 -18.01 2.27
CA ASP A 214 -12.29 -19.28 2.43
C ASP A 214 -12.08 -19.91 3.81
N PHE A 215 -10.84 -19.91 4.28
CA PHE A 215 -10.49 -20.39 5.62
C PHE A 215 -11.17 -19.57 6.71
N PHE A 216 -11.14 -18.23 6.57
CA PHE A 216 -11.80 -17.32 7.50
C PHE A 216 -13.33 -17.53 7.54
N LEU A 217 -14.00 -17.63 6.39
CA LEU A 217 -15.45 -17.84 6.32
C LEU A 217 -15.88 -19.13 7.03
N LYS A 218 -15.11 -20.21 6.88
CA LYS A 218 -15.35 -21.48 7.62
C LYS A 218 -15.25 -21.29 9.13
N ALA A 219 -14.24 -20.54 9.58
CA ALA A 219 -14.07 -20.24 11.00
C ALA A 219 -15.18 -19.33 11.53
N PHE A 220 -15.60 -18.32 10.77
CA PHE A 220 -16.66 -17.39 11.15
C PHE A 220 -18.01 -18.10 11.33
N VAL A 221 -18.38 -18.98 10.39
CA VAL A 221 -19.64 -19.74 10.48
C VAL A 221 -19.62 -20.75 11.63
N LYS A 222 -18.43 -21.26 11.99
CA LYS A 222 -18.25 -22.19 13.12
C LYS A 222 -18.26 -21.49 14.48
N ALA A 223 -17.89 -20.22 14.52
CA ALA A 223 -17.74 -19.45 15.76
C ALA A 223 -19.08 -19.23 16.49
N HIS A 224 -19.03 -19.28 17.82
CA HIS A 224 -20.18 -19.04 18.71
C HIS A 224 -20.03 -17.69 19.42
N PHE A 225 -20.69 -16.67 18.86
CA PHE A 225 -20.65 -15.34 19.45
C PHE A 225 -21.74 -15.17 20.49
N THR A 226 -21.41 -14.52 21.62
CA THR A 226 -22.40 -14.21 22.69
C THR A 226 -23.41 -13.14 22.24
N ASN A 227 -22.98 -12.26 21.32
CA ASN A 227 -23.82 -11.23 20.72
C ASN A 227 -23.87 -11.40 19.20
N ALA A 228 -24.90 -10.84 18.57
CA ALA A 228 -24.98 -10.85 17.11
C ALA A 228 -23.78 -10.12 16.46
N VAL A 229 -23.27 -10.68 15.39
CA VAL A 229 -22.12 -10.18 14.63
C VAL A 229 -22.46 -10.17 13.14
N GLU A 230 -22.12 -9.10 12.46
CA GLU A 230 -22.21 -8.97 11.00
C GLU A 230 -20.83 -9.01 10.39
N LEU A 231 -20.73 -9.57 9.16
CA LEU A 231 -19.52 -9.61 8.38
C LEU A 231 -19.73 -8.94 7.02
N VAL A 232 -18.89 -7.99 6.71
CA VAL A 232 -18.82 -7.36 5.38
C VAL A 232 -17.58 -7.87 4.66
N VAL A 233 -17.79 -8.50 3.51
CA VAL A 233 -16.73 -9.04 2.65
C VAL A 233 -16.70 -8.26 1.34
N GLN A 234 -15.71 -7.38 1.19
CA GLN A 234 -15.50 -6.66 -0.06
C GLN A 234 -14.27 -7.22 -0.78
N GLY A 235 -14.38 -7.47 -2.08
CA GLY A 235 -13.27 -7.92 -2.91
C GLY A 235 -13.24 -7.24 -4.27
N ALA A 236 -12.15 -6.56 -4.59
CA ALA A 236 -11.82 -6.16 -5.95
C ALA A 236 -10.98 -7.25 -6.59
N THR A 237 -11.36 -7.77 -7.75
CA THR A 237 -10.64 -8.83 -8.45
C THR A 237 -9.94 -8.30 -9.70
N VAL A 238 -8.74 -8.82 -9.98
CA VAL A 238 -7.94 -8.42 -11.15
C VAL A 238 -7.88 -9.53 -12.20
N THR A 239 -7.89 -10.80 -11.75
CA THR A 239 -7.87 -11.95 -12.65
C THR A 239 -9.23 -12.63 -12.70
N GLN A 240 -9.56 -13.28 -13.82
CA GLN A 240 -10.80 -14.06 -13.95
C GLN A 240 -10.84 -15.18 -12.89
N ALA A 241 -9.72 -15.84 -12.63
CA ALA A 241 -9.62 -16.90 -11.62
C ALA A 241 -9.96 -16.41 -10.20
N ASP A 242 -9.52 -15.20 -9.82
CA ASP A 242 -9.89 -14.60 -8.53
C ASP A 242 -11.38 -14.21 -8.51
N SER A 243 -11.91 -13.72 -9.64
CA SER A 243 -13.33 -13.37 -9.78
C SER A 243 -14.21 -14.61 -9.62
N ASP A 244 -13.89 -15.69 -10.30
CA ASP A 244 -14.64 -16.96 -10.25
C ASP A 244 -14.61 -17.54 -8.83
N ASP A 245 -13.48 -17.47 -8.15
CA ASP A 245 -13.32 -17.96 -6.78
C ASP A 245 -14.10 -17.09 -5.78
N PHE A 246 -14.07 -15.76 -5.91
CA PHE A 246 -14.86 -14.88 -5.08
C PHE A 246 -16.37 -15.11 -5.25
N GLU A 247 -16.85 -15.27 -6.49
CA GLU A 247 -18.26 -15.59 -6.77
C GLU A 247 -18.65 -16.99 -6.29
N ARG A 248 -17.72 -17.96 -6.28
CA ARG A 248 -17.93 -19.27 -5.66
C ARG A 248 -18.21 -19.12 -4.16
N LEU A 249 -17.34 -18.39 -3.44
CA LEU A 249 -17.49 -18.14 -2.00
C LEU A 249 -18.81 -17.42 -1.71
N LYS A 250 -19.14 -16.38 -2.47
CA LYS A 250 -20.41 -15.66 -2.32
C LYS A 250 -21.63 -16.55 -2.46
N ARG A 251 -21.61 -17.52 -3.38
CA ARG A 251 -22.70 -18.50 -3.54
C ARG A 251 -22.74 -19.54 -2.42
N GLU A 252 -21.56 -20.02 -1.99
CA GLU A 252 -21.43 -21.01 -0.92
C GLU A 252 -22.00 -20.50 0.41
N TYR A 253 -21.83 -19.20 0.69
CA TYR A 253 -22.30 -18.56 1.92
C TYR A 253 -23.57 -17.70 1.73
N ALA A 254 -24.32 -17.87 0.63
CA ALA A 254 -25.49 -17.05 0.34
C ALA A 254 -26.62 -17.14 1.38
N GLU A 255 -26.75 -18.28 2.06
CA GLU A 255 -27.74 -18.51 3.12
C GLU A 255 -27.38 -17.88 4.47
N GLN A 256 -26.15 -17.38 4.63
CA GLN A 256 -25.66 -16.72 5.84
C GLN A 256 -26.10 -15.26 5.86
N LYS A 257 -27.25 -14.98 6.51
CA LYS A 257 -27.89 -13.65 6.53
C LYS A 257 -27.03 -12.55 7.16
N ASN A 258 -26.06 -12.93 7.98
CA ASN A 258 -25.14 -12.02 8.67
C ASN A 258 -23.82 -11.81 7.88
N ILE A 259 -23.73 -12.28 6.64
CA ILE A 259 -22.58 -12.07 5.74
C ILE A 259 -23.04 -11.27 4.51
N ARG A 260 -22.48 -10.08 4.32
CA ARG A 260 -22.73 -9.22 3.16
C ARG A 260 -21.52 -9.24 2.22
N PHE A 261 -21.70 -9.70 0.98
CA PHE A 261 -20.65 -9.70 -0.05
C PHE A 261 -20.77 -8.50 -0.99
N LEU A 262 -19.64 -7.82 -1.24
CA LEU A 262 -19.48 -6.72 -2.18
C LEU A 262 -18.38 -7.07 -3.20
N HIS A 263 -18.76 -7.64 -4.35
CA HIS A 263 -17.82 -7.95 -5.42
C HIS A 263 -17.67 -6.74 -6.34
N LYS A 264 -16.97 -5.73 -5.89
CA LYS A 264 -16.69 -4.54 -6.69
C LYS A 264 -15.39 -3.85 -6.24
N ASN A 265 -14.79 -3.10 -7.15
CA ASN A 265 -13.70 -2.19 -6.83
C ASN A 265 -14.29 -0.90 -6.26
N LEU A 266 -13.95 -0.59 -5.02
CA LEU A 266 -14.35 0.65 -4.32
C LEU A 266 -13.18 1.63 -4.35
N LEU A 267 -13.45 2.90 -4.66
CA LEU A 267 -12.49 4.00 -4.68
C LEU A 267 -13.11 5.26 -4.06
N GLY A 268 -12.26 6.17 -3.58
CA GLY A 268 -12.66 7.48 -3.06
C GLY A 268 -13.71 7.37 -1.94
N ILE A 269 -14.74 8.20 -2.01
CA ILE A 269 -15.77 8.30 -0.96
C ILE A 269 -16.54 6.99 -0.72
N GLU A 270 -16.77 6.15 -1.74
CA GLU A 270 -17.43 4.85 -1.55
C GLU A 270 -16.57 3.90 -0.72
N TRP A 271 -15.26 3.85 -0.99
CA TRP A 271 -14.29 3.09 -0.21
C TRP A 271 -14.26 3.54 1.25
N GLN A 272 -14.19 4.86 1.46
CA GLN A 272 -14.14 5.45 2.80
C GLN A 272 -15.39 5.13 3.60
N LYS A 273 -16.58 5.25 3.00
CA LYS A 273 -17.85 4.93 3.66
C LYS A 273 -17.93 3.48 4.11
N GLU A 274 -17.58 2.53 3.26
CA GLU A 274 -17.62 1.10 3.61
C GLU A 274 -16.61 0.74 4.71
N LEU A 275 -15.42 1.35 4.72
CA LEU A 275 -14.45 1.16 5.79
C LEU A 275 -14.91 1.78 7.12
N MET A 276 -15.59 2.92 7.06
CA MET A 276 -16.12 3.56 8.28
C MET A 276 -17.31 2.80 8.86
N ASP A 277 -18.06 2.07 8.03
CA ASP A 277 -19.25 1.30 8.41
C ASP A 277 -18.93 -0.05 9.07
N VAL A 278 -17.66 -0.36 9.32
CA VAL A 278 -17.24 -1.54 10.10
C VAL A 278 -16.48 -1.14 11.36
N ASP A 279 -16.46 -2.03 12.34
CA ASP A 279 -15.82 -1.78 13.65
C ASP A 279 -14.42 -2.37 13.73
N VAL A 280 -14.18 -3.49 13.08
CA VAL A 280 -12.93 -4.27 13.11
C VAL A 280 -12.54 -4.66 11.70
N LEU A 281 -11.25 -4.60 11.36
CA LEU A 281 -10.74 -5.11 10.08
C LEU A 281 -10.04 -6.47 10.26
N LEU A 282 -10.37 -7.38 9.34
CA LEU A 282 -9.90 -8.75 9.34
C LEU A 282 -8.83 -8.95 8.30
N LEU A 283 -7.65 -9.37 8.73
CA LEU A 283 -6.45 -9.50 7.90
C LEU A 283 -5.79 -10.89 8.07
N PRO A 284 -6.51 -11.99 7.81
CA PRO A 284 -6.00 -13.36 7.99
C PRO A 284 -5.05 -13.80 6.87
N TYR A 285 -4.17 -12.92 6.43
CA TYR A 285 -3.34 -13.11 5.24
C TYR A 285 -2.16 -14.04 5.52
N GLY A 286 -2.12 -15.22 4.88
CA GLY A 286 -1.10 -16.24 5.10
C GLY A 286 0.17 -16.09 4.25
N ALA A 287 0.32 -15.03 3.46
CA ALA A 287 1.46 -14.90 2.57
C ALA A 287 2.69 -14.28 3.28
N GLU A 288 3.82 -14.96 3.21
CA GLU A 288 5.12 -14.54 3.78
C GLU A 288 5.53 -13.11 3.40
N ARG A 289 5.09 -12.62 2.23
CA ARG A 289 5.45 -11.26 1.77
C ARG A 289 5.03 -10.16 2.75
N TYR A 290 3.97 -10.35 3.54
CA TYR A 290 3.49 -9.36 4.49
C TYR A 290 4.41 -9.15 5.70
N ARG A 291 5.41 -10.00 5.87
CA ARG A 291 6.51 -9.76 6.82
C ARG A 291 7.50 -8.71 6.30
N TYR A 292 7.65 -8.60 4.98
CA TYR A 292 8.67 -7.75 4.33
C TYR A 292 8.08 -6.55 3.58
N GLN A 293 6.78 -6.54 3.36
CA GLN A 293 6.06 -5.47 2.67
C GLN A 293 5.00 -4.90 3.60
N PRO A 294 4.93 -3.58 3.78
CA PRO A 294 3.85 -2.97 4.56
C PRO A 294 2.49 -3.35 4.00
N SER A 295 1.60 -3.85 4.86
CA SER A 295 0.23 -4.15 4.46
C SER A 295 -0.57 -2.86 4.39
N ALA A 296 -0.94 -2.42 3.19
CA ALA A 296 -1.77 -1.23 3.02
C ALA A 296 -3.07 -1.32 3.84
N MET A 297 -3.67 -2.52 3.96
CA MET A 297 -4.88 -2.69 4.76
C MET A 297 -4.65 -2.55 6.26
N LEU A 298 -3.50 -2.98 6.81
CA LEU A 298 -3.14 -2.74 8.20
C LEU A 298 -2.96 -1.24 8.46
N PHE A 299 -2.23 -0.55 7.59
CA PHE A 299 -2.04 0.90 7.70
C PHE A 299 -3.33 1.69 7.44
N THR A 300 -4.25 1.15 6.63
CA THR A 300 -5.62 1.68 6.52
C THR A 300 -6.39 1.50 7.82
N ALA A 301 -6.32 0.32 8.43
CA ALA A 301 -6.98 0.07 9.73
C ALA A 301 -6.52 1.08 10.79
N ILE A 302 -5.21 1.31 10.89
CA ILE A 302 -4.63 2.29 11.82
C ILE A 302 -5.12 3.71 11.49
N GLY A 303 -5.12 4.10 10.22
CA GLY A 303 -5.56 5.42 9.76
C GLY A 303 -7.06 5.69 10.01
N TYR A 304 -7.88 4.64 9.99
CA TYR A 304 -9.32 4.70 10.26
C TYR A 304 -9.67 4.38 11.72
N TYR A 305 -8.68 4.21 12.59
CA TYR A 305 -8.85 3.80 13.99
C TYR A 305 -9.68 2.53 14.14
N LYS A 306 -9.44 1.52 13.29
CA LYS A 306 -10.13 0.22 13.34
C LYS A 306 -9.21 -0.82 13.94
N PRO A 307 -9.56 -1.47 15.04
CA PRO A 307 -8.83 -2.63 15.55
C PRO A 307 -8.73 -3.73 14.49
N VAL A 308 -7.66 -4.52 14.57
CA VAL A 308 -7.42 -5.59 13.61
C VAL A 308 -7.42 -6.96 14.26
N LEU A 309 -7.83 -7.95 13.48
CA LEU A 309 -7.56 -9.35 13.74
C LEU A 309 -6.72 -9.87 12.57
N GLN A 310 -5.43 -10.11 12.79
CA GLN A 310 -4.46 -10.34 11.72
C GLN A 310 -3.66 -11.61 11.88
N SER A 311 -3.07 -12.11 10.79
CA SER A 311 -2.08 -13.20 10.85
C SER A 311 -0.81 -12.75 11.57
N PRO A 312 -0.08 -13.69 12.24
CA PRO A 312 1.13 -13.35 12.98
C PRO A 312 2.27 -12.84 12.10
N GLU A 313 2.28 -13.21 10.81
CA GLU A 313 3.31 -12.80 9.87
C GLU A 313 3.11 -11.38 9.35
N MET A 314 1.94 -10.79 9.53
CA MET A 314 1.65 -9.47 8.99
C MET A 314 2.24 -8.37 9.84
N ASN A 315 3.37 -7.83 9.38
CA ASN A 315 4.04 -6.70 10.02
C ASN A 315 4.01 -6.82 11.57
N PRO A 316 4.61 -7.88 12.13
CA PRO A 316 4.48 -8.23 13.56
C PRO A 316 4.97 -7.12 14.50
N GLU A 317 5.84 -6.23 14.01
CA GLU A 317 6.37 -5.07 14.74
C GLU A 317 5.24 -4.13 15.22
N ILE A 318 4.17 -4.02 14.43
CA ILE A 318 3.02 -3.16 14.79
C ILE A 318 2.34 -3.66 16.05
N LEU A 319 1.98 -4.96 16.11
CA LEU A 319 1.33 -5.54 17.28
C LEU A 319 2.27 -5.64 18.49
N SER A 320 3.59 -5.77 18.26
CA SER A 320 4.56 -5.81 19.37
C SER A 320 4.76 -4.46 20.05
N GLU A 321 4.52 -3.37 19.32
CA GLU A 321 4.70 -2.01 19.83
C GLU A 321 3.39 -1.35 20.27
N PHE A 322 2.28 -1.67 19.58
CA PHE A 322 0.98 -1.03 19.80
C PHE A 322 -0.14 -2.06 19.94
N SER A 323 -1.01 -1.88 20.90
CA SER A 323 -2.24 -2.66 21.04
C SER A 323 -3.28 -2.24 20.00
N VAL A 324 -3.03 -2.49 18.72
CA VAL A 324 -3.97 -2.14 17.64
C VAL A 324 -4.96 -3.26 17.31
N GLY A 325 -4.92 -4.37 18.03
CA GLY A 325 -5.74 -5.56 17.81
C GLY A 325 -5.00 -6.83 18.26
N GLU A 326 -5.33 -7.95 17.64
CA GLU A 326 -4.76 -9.25 18.01
C GLU A 326 -4.24 -10.05 16.83
N ALA A 327 -3.24 -10.91 17.08
CA ALA A 327 -2.80 -11.91 16.13
C ALA A 327 -3.59 -13.21 16.29
N VAL A 328 -3.92 -13.85 15.15
CA VAL A 328 -4.62 -15.15 15.14
C VAL A 328 -3.80 -16.20 14.41
N GLN A 329 -3.82 -17.42 14.93
CA GLN A 329 -3.17 -18.56 14.29
C GLN A 329 -4.01 -19.10 13.14
N LEU A 330 -3.33 -19.46 12.06
CA LEU A 330 -3.97 -19.99 10.84
C LEU A 330 -3.78 -21.51 10.69
N ASP A 331 -3.44 -22.21 11.77
CA ASP A 331 -3.11 -23.64 11.75
C ASP A 331 -4.35 -24.52 11.50
N SER A 332 -5.48 -24.15 12.09
CA SER A 332 -6.75 -24.86 11.86
C SER A 332 -7.96 -23.93 11.97
N VAL A 333 -9.05 -24.33 11.32
CA VAL A 333 -10.34 -23.62 11.42
C VAL A 333 -10.83 -23.55 12.86
N ASP A 334 -10.58 -24.60 13.66
CA ASP A 334 -11.05 -24.68 15.04
C ASP A 334 -10.32 -23.69 15.95
N ILE A 335 -9.00 -23.63 15.83
CA ILE A 335 -8.18 -22.67 16.58
C ILE A 335 -8.60 -21.25 16.20
N PHE A 336 -8.71 -20.96 14.91
CA PHE A 336 -9.10 -19.63 14.46
C PHE A 336 -10.51 -19.25 14.89
N SER A 337 -11.48 -20.19 14.80
CA SER A 337 -12.85 -19.96 15.27
C SER A 337 -12.88 -19.59 16.75
N HIS A 338 -12.15 -20.31 17.59
CA HIS A 338 -12.08 -20.03 19.03
C HIS A 338 -11.40 -18.68 19.34
N GLN A 339 -10.32 -18.33 18.62
CA GLN A 339 -9.67 -17.03 18.77
C GLN A 339 -10.56 -15.89 18.31
N LEU A 340 -11.31 -16.07 17.21
CA LEU A 340 -12.30 -15.12 16.73
C LEU A 340 -13.44 -14.91 17.75
N GLU A 341 -13.95 -16.00 18.36
CA GLU A 341 -14.92 -15.94 19.46
C GLU A 341 -14.38 -15.13 20.64
N THR A 342 -13.17 -15.45 21.08
CA THR A 342 -12.53 -14.77 22.22
C THR A 342 -12.39 -13.28 21.95
N PHE A 343 -11.83 -12.91 20.79
CA PHE A 343 -11.65 -11.52 20.39
C PHE A 343 -12.98 -10.76 20.37
N VAL A 344 -14.00 -11.29 19.69
CA VAL A 344 -15.30 -10.63 19.55
C VAL A 344 -16.02 -10.53 20.90
N ASN A 345 -16.04 -11.60 21.68
CA ASN A 345 -16.75 -11.64 22.98
C ASN A 345 -16.08 -10.74 24.03
N SER A 346 -14.75 -10.54 23.94
CA SER A 346 -14.01 -9.64 24.84
C SER A 346 -13.83 -8.21 24.29
N PHE A 347 -14.28 -7.93 23.07
CA PHE A 347 -14.00 -6.67 22.36
C PHE A 347 -14.32 -5.43 23.19
N SER A 348 -15.48 -5.40 23.86
CA SER A 348 -15.91 -4.27 24.67
C SER A 348 -14.96 -3.96 25.84
N ALA A 349 -14.33 -4.97 26.40
CA ALA A 349 -13.37 -4.82 27.51
C ALA A 349 -12.03 -4.21 27.05
N HIS A 350 -11.64 -4.44 25.79
CA HIS A 350 -10.37 -3.99 25.23
C HIS A 350 -10.45 -2.70 24.40
N GLN A 351 -11.64 -2.11 24.22
CA GLN A 351 -11.83 -0.94 23.36
C GLN A 351 -10.91 0.24 23.70
N LYS A 352 -10.70 0.52 24.99
CA LYS A 352 -9.81 1.60 25.44
C LYS A 352 -8.38 1.33 25.04
N GLU A 353 -7.90 0.11 25.24
CA GLU A 353 -6.55 -0.33 24.93
C GLU A 353 -6.29 -0.23 23.42
N TYR A 354 -7.18 -0.79 22.60
CA TYR A 354 -7.07 -0.70 21.14
C TYR A 354 -7.10 0.75 20.64
N ARG A 355 -7.97 1.59 21.19
CA ARG A 355 -8.02 3.02 20.86
C ARG A 355 -6.69 3.70 21.14
N ASP A 356 -6.14 3.52 22.33
CA ASP A 356 -4.91 4.17 22.75
C ASP A 356 -3.72 3.67 21.88
N GLY A 357 -3.67 2.37 21.57
CA GLY A 357 -2.71 1.78 20.64
C GLY A 357 -2.81 2.34 19.22
N LEU A 358 -4.03 2.45 18.68
CA LEU A 358 -4.28 3.01 17.35
C LEU A 358 -3.89 4.49 17.26
N ILE A 359 -4.15 5.28 18.31
CA ILE A 359 -3.69 6.69 18.39
C ILE A 359 -2.16 6.75 18.37
N GLY A 360 -1.48 5.89 19.14
CA GLY A 360 -0.04 5.81 19.18
C GLY A 360 0.56 5.45 17.81
N ALA A 361 0.03 4.40 17.17
CA ALA A 361 0.46 3.95 15.86
C ALA A 361 0.19 5.00 14.77
N ASN A 362 -1.00 5.62 14.76
CA ASN A 362 -1.35 6.67 13.82
C ASN A 362 -0.38 7.87 13.92
N ARG A 363 -0.01 8.27 15.14
CA ARG A 363 0.99 9.33 15.38
C ARG A 363 2.38 8.96 14.89
N LYS A 364 2.81 7.69 15.07
CA LYS A 364 4.14 7.23 14.64
C LYS A 364 4.24 7.17 13.12
N TYR A 365 3.21 6.67 12.45
CA TYR A 365 3.17 6.43 11.02
C TYR A 365 2.39 7.51 10.25
N GLY A 366 2.32 8.73 10.78
CA GLY A 366 1.61 9.86 10.17
C GLY A 366 2.09 10.19 8.75
N GLN A 367 1.17 10.62 7.91
CA GLN A 367 1.45 11.00 6.52
C GLN A 367 2.37 12.21 6.43
N ASP A 368 2.26 13.13 7.37
CA ASP A 368 3.12 14.30 7.53
C ASP A 368 4.60 13.90 7.66
N LYS A 369 4.90 12.85 8.42
CA LYS A 369 6.27 12.35 8.62
C LYS A 369 6.85 11.70 7.38
N LEU A 370 6.01 11.03 6.58
CA LEU A 370 6.43 10.52 5.29
C LEU A 370 6.95 11.66 4.41
N ILE A 371 6.15 12.72 4.23
CA ILE A 371 6.52 13.83 3.36
C ILE A 371 7.69 14.62 3.93
N GLN A 372 7.70 14.88 5.24
CA GLN A 372 8.86 15.49 5.89
C GLN A 372 10.15 14.73 5.56
N ARG A 373 10.14 13.40 5.72
CA ARG A 373 11.30 12.55 5.41
C ARG A 373 11.70 12.58 3.93
N ILE A 374 10.71 12.54 3.03
CA ILE A 374 10.94 12.66 1.58
C ILE A 374 11.62 13.99 1.25
N ILE A 375 11.12 15.10 1.80
CA ILE A 375 11.67 16.44 1.54
C ILE A 375 13.08 16.58 2.14
N GLU A 376 13.33 16.04 3.33
CA GLU A 376 14.69 15.98 3.90
C GLU A 376 15.66 15.28 2.94
N VAL A 377 15.28 14.10 2.42
CA VAL A 377 16.11 13.35 1.47
C VAL A 377 16.37 14.15 0.19
N LEU A 378 15.33 14.75 -0.39
CA LEU A 378 15.44 15.51 -1.64
C LEU A 378 16.14 16.87 -1.48
N SER A 379 16.26 17.39 -0.26
CA SER A 379 16.91 18.68 0.04
C SER A 379 18.35 18.54 0.53
N ALA A 380 18.83 17.32 0.80
CA ALA A 380 20.13 17.07 1.43
C ALA A 380 21.36 17.51 0.59
N GLU A 381 21.15 17.94 -0.67
CA GLU A 381 22.19 18.33 -1.62
C GLU A 381 22.31 19.84 -1.87
N LYS A 382 21.67 20.66 -1.06
CA LYS A 382 21.86 22.12 -1.10
C LYS A 382 22.79 22.56 0.06
#